data_62c2cab1f6b1189a4743e57b4c835aa1
#
_entry.id   62c2cab1f6b1189a4743e57b4c835aa1
#
_cell.length_a   1.000
_cell.length_b   1.000
_cell.length_c   1.000
_cell.angle_alpha   90.00
_cell.angle_beta   90.00
_cell.angle_gamma   90.00
#
_symmetry.space_group_name_H-M   'P 1'
#
loop_
_entity.id
_entity.type
_entity.pdbx_description
1 polymer ?
#
loop_
_entity_poly.entity_id
_entity_poly.type
_entity_poly.pdbx_seq_one_letter_code
_entity_poly.pdbx_strand_id
1 'polypeptide(L)'
;MSGLLSSLSSAAQSMDAQRYGMDVTGQNIANLNTEGYVRRRLELAERQIVAGVGGVEVVGVRATRDQFVDQRMRTELPAESRDSAMSSALAVIETSLGSTGQSIDGALSNLFKAFSNLSSDPQSAVSRDGVVLQGTRVAVAFNEMAQRLDDSAHQADNDMRASVEQINTLTKSIAKLNQQIGDAPTNADIAPLKDKLDIALQNLSKITNIGVIMHPNGTADVAVASGHPLVVGKFSYDLNITNAPVTGVAEVRTSDGTDITATLDSGSLGGQRAVRDTLVPGYQQQLDQLAYDFATAVNTVSQSGFDLNGNTGPLLYLPLATVQGAAAQLKFNPALATNTSLIAASSTGAPGDNGTARALAALQNQDKARGNTATFVESWSELVNKVGTDSANARDSLATRHEVVSAIQGLRDSVSGVSLDEEAGKLLQFQRAYEANAKYFSTINSTLDVLMAALGGL
;
A
#
# COMPACT_ATOMS: atom_id res chain seq x y z
N MET A 1 -42.79 35.76 44.82
CA MET A 1 -41.43 36.19 44.32
C MET A 1 -40.49 35.02 43.95
N SER A 2 -40.46 33.92 44.73
CA SER A 2 -39.61 32.78 44.45
C SER A 2 -39.89 32.13 43.09
N GLY A 3 -41.12 32.00 42.61
CA GLY A 3 -41.53 31.44 41.36
C GLY A 3 -41.10 32.28 40.12
N LEU A 4 -41.18 33.61 40.20
CA LEU A 4 -40.74 34.49 39.12
C LEU A 4 -39.21 34.53 38.96
N LEU A 5 -38.47 34.50 40.07
CA LEU A 5 -37.02 34.41 40.05
C LEU A 5 -36.52 33.04 39.50
N SER A 6 -37.22 31.95 39.85
CA SER A 6 -36.91 30.64 39.26
C SER A 6 -37.22 30.58 37.76
N SER A 7 -38.33 31.19 37.31
CA SER A 7 -38.67 31.31 35.89
C SER A 7 -37.65 32.18 35.13
N LEU A 8 -37.13 33.26 35.71
CA LEU A 8 -36.06 34.07 35.12
C LEU A 8 -34.77 33.31 35.00
N SER A 9 -34.38 32.56 36.01
CA SER A 9 -33.20 31.69 35.97
C SER A 9 -33.31 30.58 34.91
N SER A 10 -34.50 29.96 34.79
CA SER A 10 -34.79 28.95 33.75
C SER A 10 -34.74 29.53 32.35
N ALA A 11 -35.26 30.74 32.13
CA ALA A 11 -35.20 31.44 30.86
C ALA A 11 -33.75 31.77 30.47
N ALA A 12 -32.93 32.25 31.40
CA ALA A 12 -31.52 32.54 31.16
C ALA A 12 -30.72 31.27 30.78
N GLN A 13 -30.94 30.16 31.50
CA GLN A 13 -30.33 28.88 31.21
C GLN A 13 -30.75 28.32 29.83
N SER A 14 -32.02 28.48 29.47
CA SER A 14 -32.52 28.09 28.15
C SER A 14 -31.86 28.91 27.04
N MET A 15 -31.68 30.22 27.23
CA MET A 15 -30.97 31.08 26.29
C MET A 15 -29.51 30.66 26.12
N ASP A 16 -28.81 30.34 27.20
CA ASP A 16 -27.45 29.81 27.18
C ASP A 16 -27.38 28.48 26.41
N ALA A 17 -28.32 27.55 26.65
CA ALA A 17 -28.40 26.29 25.92
C ALA A 17 -28.59 26.49 24.39
N GLN A 18 -29.50 27.46 24.00
CA GLN A 18 -29.69 27.78 22.59
C GLN A 18 -28.43 28.40 21.96
N ARG A 19 -27.70 29.26 22.66
CA ARG A 19 -26.43 29.83 22.21
C ARG A 19 -25.39 28.73 21.97
N TYR A 20 -25.22 27.81 22.93
CA TYR A 20 -24.33 26.65 22.75
C TYR A 20 -24.76 25.80 21.54
N GLY A 21 -26.06 25.63 21.31
CA GLY A 21 -26.58 24.94 20.14
C GLY A 21 -26.20 25.64 18.83
N MET A 22 -26.26 26.97 18.76
CA MET A 22 -25.82 27.76 17.63
C MET A 22 -24.32 27.63 17.41
N ASP A 23 -23.51 27.68 18.48
CA ASP A 23 -22.06 27.55 18.39
C ASP A 23 -21.64 26.18 17.86
N VAL A 24 -22.26 25.08 18.36
CA VAL A 24 -22.00 23.70 17.87
C VAL A 24 -22.39 23.54 16.40
N THR A 25 -23.56 24.08 16.03
CA THR A 25 -24.02 24.03 14.62
C THR A 25 -23.10 24.85 13.71
N GLY A 26 -22.65 26.03 14.16
CA GLY A 26 -21.67 26.84 13.44
C GLY A 26 -20.33 26.11 13.27
N GLN A 27 -19.85 25.40 14.29
CA GLN A 27 -18.66 24.56 14.20
C GLN A 27 -18.83 23.40 13.20
N ASN A 28 -20.01 22.73 13.19
CA ASN A 28 -20.30 21.70 12.19
C ASN A 28 -20.23 22.25 10.77
N ILE A 29 -20.85 23.40 10.52
CA ILE A 29 -20.85 24.06 9.20
C ILE A 29 -19.41 24.46 8.81
N ALA A 30 -18.66 25.06 9.72
CA ALA A 30 -17.29 25.51 9.47
C ALA A 30 -16.33 24.35 9.13
N ASN A 31 -16.59 23.16 9.68
CA ASN A 31 -15.75 21.96 9.51
C ASN A 31 -16.32 20.93 8.53
N LEU A 32 -17.32 21.30 7.71
CA LEU A 32 -17.94 20.41 6.73
C LEU A 32 -16.93 19.69 5.83
N ASN A 33 -15.87 20.40 5.40
CA ASN A 33 -14.82 19.90 4.51
C ASN A 33 -13.53 19.51 5.27
N THR A 34 -13.55 19.45 6.60
CA THR A 34 -12.38 19.04 7.39
C THR A 34 -12.33 17.52 7.46
N GLU A 35 -11.25 16.92 6.94
CA GLU A 35 -11.06 15.48 6.96
C GLU A 35 -11.14 14.92 8.39
N GLY A 36 -11.92 13.85 8.55
CA GLY A 36 -12.09 13.17 9.82
C GLY A 36 -12.94 13.90 10.85
N TYR A 37 -13.49 15.09 10.52
CA TYR A 37 -14.41 15.77 11.40
C TYR A 37 -15.70 14.97 11.54
N VAL A 38 -16.16 14.81 12.77
CA VAL A 38 -17.39 14.11 13.09
C VAL A 38 -18.42 15.11 13.60
N ARG A 39 -19.64 15.02 13.06
CA ARG A 39 -20.78 15.84 13.44
C ARG A 39 -20.99 15.84 14.94
N ARG A 40 -21.12 17.01 15.53
CA ARG A 40 -21.33 17.22 16.95
C ARG A 40 -22.78 17.55 17.23
N ARG A 41 -23.28 17.07 18.34
CA ARG A 41 -24.61 17.40 18.86
C ARG A 41 -24.51 17.87 20.31
N LEU A 42 -25.31 18.86 20.64
CA LEU A 42 -25.48 19.30 22.02
C LEU A 42 -26.32 18.28 22.77
N GLU A 43 -25.82 17.78 23.90
CA GLU A 43 -26.61 16.95 24.84
C GLU A 43 -27.21 17.84 25.90
N LEU A 44 -28.56 17.78 26.02
CA LEU A 44 -29.35 18.51 26.96
C LEU A 44 -30.00 17.53 27.92
N ALA A 45 -30.01 17.85 29.21
CA ALA A 45 -30.75 17.13 30.22
C ALA A 45 -31.81 18.03 30.88
N GLU A 46 -32.87 17.43 31.33
CA GLU A 46 -33.86 18.11 32.15
C GLU A 46 -33.30 18.29 33.56
N ARG A 47 -33.28 19.53 34.06
CA ARG A 47 -32.90 19.82 35.41
C ARG A 47 -34.14 19.76 36.31
N GLN A 48 -34.19 18.75 37.16
CA GLN A 48 -35.25 18.66 38.21
C GLN A 48 -34.99 19.69 39.32
N ILE A 49 -35.91 20.62 39.47
CA ILE A 49 -35.91 21.57 40.61
C ILE A 49 -37.02 21.18 41.59
N VAL A 50 -36.68 21.14 42.86
CA VAL A 50 -37.54 20.70 43.97
C VAL A 50 -38.81 21.58 44.20
N ALA A 51 -39.05 22.61 43.37
CA ALA A 51 -40.17 23.55 43.52
C ALA A 51 -40.85 23.92 42.17
N GLY A 52 -41.06 22.97 41.27
CA GLY A 52 -42.09 23.11 40.23
C GLY A 52 -41.74 23.88 38.95
N VAL A 53 -40.50 24.36 38.75
CA VAL A 53 -40.04 24.95 37.49
C VAL A 53 -38.80 24.20 37.04
N GLY A 54 -38.98 23.35 36.03
CA GLY A 54 -37.87 22.63 35.35
C GLY A 54 -37.07 23.59 34.47
N GLY A 55 -35.79 23.27 34.24
CA GLY A 55 -34.88 23.97 33.31
C GLY A 55 -34.12 22.98 32.43
N VAL A 56 -33.45 23.49 31.44
CA VAL A 56 -32.56 22.71 30.58
C VAL A 56 -31.12 22.93 31.01
N GLU A 57 -30.38 21.83 31.19
CA GLU A 57 -28.95 21.86 31.49
C GLU A 57 -28.16 21.33 30.31
N VAL A 58 -27.10 22.02 29.95
CA VAL A 58 -26.15 21.54 28.96
C VAL A 58 -25.25 20.51 29.60
N VAL A 59 -25.39 19.24 29.23
CA VAL A 59 -24.54 18.13 29.73
C VAL A 59 -23.21 18.12 29.04
N GLY A 60 -23.18 18.45 27.75
CA GLY A 60 -21.96 18.46 26.96
C GLY A 60 -22.21 18.45 25.45
N VAL A 61 -21.12 18.29 24.70
CA VAL A 61 -21.15 18.11 23.25
C VAL A 61 -20.70 16.69 22.95
N ARG A 62 -21.52 15.96 22.18
CA ARG A 62 -21.24 14.59 21.79
C ARG A 62 -21.02 14.46 20.28
N ALA A 63 -19.94 13.79 19.88
CA ALA A 63 -19.72 13.38 18.49
C ALA A 63 -20.64 12.22 18.12
N THR A 64 -21.28 12.30 16.94
CA THR A 64 -22.17 11.25 16.43
C THR A 64 -21.29 10.23 15.68
N ARG A 65 -20.88 9.16 16.35
CA ARG A 65 -20.03 8.10 15.80
C ARG A 65 -20.72 6.76 15.84
N ASP A 66 -20.46 5.95 14.82
CA ASP A 66 -20.77 4.53 14.82
C ASP A 66 -19.47 3.72 14.93
N GLN A 67 -19.23 3.15 16.10
CA GLN A 67 -18.02 2.38 16.38
C GLN A 67 -17.90 1.13 15.52
N PHE A 68 -19.02 0.53 15.07
CA PHE A 68 -19.00 -0.64 14.20
C PHE A 68 -18.55 -0.27 12.80
N VAL A 69 -18.99 0.88 12.29
CA VAL A 69 -18.54 1.40 10.99
C VAL A 69 -17.06 1.76 11.03
N ASP A 70 -16.61 2.44 12.08
CA ASP A 70 -15.20 2.77 12.27
C ASP A 70 -14.32 1.51 12.40
N GLN A 71 -14.79 0.50 13.13
CA GLN A 71 -14.08 -0.78 13.24
C GLN A 71 -14.01 -1.50 11.89
N ARG A 72 -15.13 -1.54 11.15
CA ARG A 72 -15.16 -2.18 9.83
C ARG A 72 -14.23 -1.46 8.86
N MET A 73 -14.19 -0.12 8.88
CA MET A 73 -13.25 0.66 8.10
C MET A 73 -11.80 0.25 8.39
N ARG A 74 -11.40 0.16 9.66
CA ARG A 74 -10.05 -0.28 10.06
C ARG A 74 -9.73 -1.72 9.68
N THR A 75 -10.74 -2.56 9.43
CA THR A 75 -10.55 -3.94 8.96
C THR A 75 -10.36 -4.02 7.44
N GLU A 76 -11.03 -3.16 6.66
CA GLU A 76 -10.99 -3.21 5.19
C GLU A 76 -9.84 -2.36 4.60
N LEU A 77 -9.48 -1.24 5.22
CA LEU A 77 -8.40 -0.36 4.78
C LEU A 77 -7.05 -1.07 4.58
N PRO A 78 -6.62 -1.99 5.49
CA PRO A 78 -5.37 -2.71 5.28
C PRO A 78 -5.37 -3.58 4.03
N ALA A 79 -6.49 -4.23 3.71
CA ALA A 79 -6.61 -5.07 2.52
C ALA A 79 -6.54 -4.23 1.23
N GLU A 80 -7.26 -3.11 1.17
CA GLU A 80 -7.19 -2.15 0.05
C GLU A 80 -5.75 -1.63 -0.14
N SER A 81 -5.10 -1.21 0.94
CA SER A 81 -3.75 -0.65 0.88
C SER A 81 -2.70 -1.68 0.47
N ARG A 82 -2.87 -2.95 0.87
CA ARG A 82 -2.04 -4.07 0.42
C ARG A 82 -2.16 -4.27 -1.09
N ASP A 83 -3.40 -4.37 -1.59
CA ASP A 83 -3.66 -4.61 -3.01
C ASP A 83 -3.21 -3.40 -3.85
N SER A 84 -3.32 -2.18 -3.32
CA SER A 84 -2.79 -0.95 -3.94
C SER A 84 -1.26 -0.98 -4.07
N ALA A 85 -0.54 -1.36 -3.03
CA ALA A 85 0.92 -1.48 -3.06
C ALA A 85 1.37 -2.56 -4.05
N MET A 86 0.71 -3.72 -4.06
CA MET A 86 0.98 -4.80 -5.02
C MET A 86 0.69 -4.38 -6.45
N SER A 87 -0.47 -3.78 -6.72
CA SER A 87 -0.86 -3.30 -8.06
C SER A 87 0.13 -2.28 -8.62
N SER A 88 0.56 -1.34 -7.77
CA SER A 88 1.54 -0.31 -8.17
C SER A 88 2.89 -0.91 -8.54
N ALA A 89 3.41 -1.84 -7.74
CA ALA A 89 4.69 -2.50 -8.01
C ALA A 89 4.62 -3.39 -9.26
N LEU A 90 3.53 -4.17 -9.41
CA LEU A 90 3.34 -5.03 -10.58
C LEU A 90 3.17 -4.25 -11.88
N ALA A 91 2.55 -3.07 -11.86
CA ALA A 91 2.46 -2.20 -13.04
C ALA A 91 3.84 -1.72 -13.52
N VAL A 92 4.77 -1.45 -12.61
CA VAL A 92 6.16 -1.10 -12.94
C VAL A 92 6.88 -2.30 -13.58
N ILE A 93 6.73 -3.50 -12.99
CA ILE A 93 7.33 -4.74 -13.51
C ILE A 93 6.75 -5.07 -14.89
N GLU A 94 5.44 -5.02 -15.06
CA GLU A 94 4.74 -5.26 -16.34
C GLU A 94 5.23 -4.32 -17.45
N THR A 95 5.37 -3.03 -17.15
CA THR A 95 5.89 -2.03 -18.08
C THR A 95 7.33 -2.35 -18.48
N SER A 96 8.14 -2.86 -17.55
CA SER A 96 9.52 -3.25 -17.80
C SER A 96 9.65 -4.46 -18.73
N LEU A 97 8.70 -5.40 -18.67
CA LEU A 97 8.64 -6.58 -19.55
C LEU A 97 8.16 -6.23 -20.97
N GLY A 98 7.24 -5.26 -21.09
CA GLY A 98 6.62 -4.86 -22.37
C GLY A 98 7.42 -3.85 -23.19
N SER A 99 8.60 -3.39 -22.76
CA SER A 99 9.38 -2.40 -23.51
C SER A 99 9.88 -2.98 -24.84
N THR A 100 9.27 -2.54 -25.93
CA THR A 100 9.57 -2.96 -27.32
C THR A 100 10.98 -2.56 -27.73
N GLY A 101 11.74 -3.53 -28.23
CA GLY A 101 13.05 -3.31 -28.88
C GLY A 101 14.23 -4.03 -28.23
N GLN A 102 14.13 -4.44 -26.96
CA GLN A 102 15.15 -5.23 -26.26
C GLN A 102 14.52 -6.39 -25.46
N SER A 103 13.35 -6.86 -25.87
CA SER A 103 12.71 -8.02 -25.25
C SER A 103 13.51 -9.31 -25.51
N ILE A 104 13.50 -10.21 -24.54
CA ILE A 104 14.27 -11.47 -24.61
C ILE A 104 13.84 -12.32 -25.82
N ASP A 105 12.56 -12.40 -26.15
CA ASP A 105 12.06 -13.10 -27.33
C ASP A 105 12.61 -12.53 -28.64
N GLY A 106 12.66 -11.20 -28.75
CA GLY A 106 13.26 -10.50 -29.90
C GLY A 106 14.76 -10.79 -30.01
N ALA A 107 15.50 -10.76 -28.91
CA ALA A 107 16.93 -11.06 -28.88
C ALA A 107 17.20 -12.53 -29.25
N LEU A 108 16.44 -13.48 -28.71
CA LEU A 108 16.51 -14.90 -29.03
C LEU A 108 16.21 -15.15 -30.50
N SER A 109 15.12 -14.58 -31.02
CA SER A 109 14.74 -14.72 -32.45
C SER A 109 15.83 -14.21 -33.38
N ASN A 110 16.44 -13.06 -33.06
CA ASN A 110 17.53 -12.50 -33.84
C ASN A 110 18.79 -13.37 -33.79
N LEU A 111 19.10 -14.00 -32.66
CA LEU A 111 20.22 -14.93 -32.54
C LEU A 111 19.99 -16.19 -33.39
N PHE A 112 18.80 -16.80 -33.32
CA PHE A 112 18.48 -17.98 -34.14
C PHE A 112 18.50 -17.66 -35.63
N LYS A 113 18.08 -16.44 -36.02
CA LYS A 113 18.24 -15.95 -37.38
C LYS A 113 19.72 -15.79 -37.79
N ALA A 114 20.57 -15.33 -36.86
CA ALA A 114 22.01 -15.25 -37.10
C ALA A 114 22.64 -16.65 -37.31
N PHE A 115 22.21 -17.66 -36.53
CA PHE A 115 22.62 -19.05 -36.78
C PHE A 115 22.13 -19.59 -38.14
N SER A 116 20.90 -19.24 -38.53
CA SER A 116 20.40 -19.59 -39.88
C SER A 116 21.22 -18.95 -40.99
N ASN A 117 21.57 -17.66 -40.83
CA ASN A 117 22.47 -16.98 -41.80
C ASN A 117 23.85 -17.64 -41.84
N LEU A 118 24.42 -18.00 -40.66
CA LEU A 118 25.68 -18.74 -40.61
C LEU A 118 25.58 -20.11 -41.28
N SER A 119 24.44 -20.80 -41.18
CA SER A 119 24.24 -22.08 -41.85
C SER A 119 24.20 -21.97 -43.37
N SER A 120 23.79 -20.81 -43.91
CA SER A 120 23.77 -20.55 -45.34
C SER A 120 25.17 -20.25 -45.93
N ASP A 121 26.03 -19.61 -45.13
CA ASP A 121 27.44 -19.34 -45.50
C ASP A 121 28.35 -19.53 -44.24
N PRO A 122 28.78 -20.78 -43.96
CA PRO A 122 29.56 -21.12 -42.78
C PRO A 122 30.96 -20.52 -42.75
N GLN A 123 31.50 -20.12 -43.88
CA GLN A 123 32.85 -19.54 -44.00
C GLN A 123 32.84 -18.00 -43.89
N SER A 124 31.69 -17.38 -43.98
CA SER A 124 31.53 -15.91 -43.93
C SER A 124 31.92 -15.33 -42.58
N ALA A 125 32.89 -14.45 -42.55
CA ALA A 125 33.25 -13.67 -41.37
C ALA A 125 32.08 -12.78 -40.92
N VAL A 126 31.34 -12.19 -41.87
CA VAL A 126 30.16 -11.33 -41.57
C VAL A 126 29.06 -12.11 -40.88
N SER A 127 28.77 -13.35 -41.30
CA SER A 127 27.77 -14.21 -40.65
C SER A 127 28.19 -14.58 -39.24
N ARG A 128 29.47 -14.82 -38.98
CA ARG A 128 30.04 -15.11 -37.66
C ARG A 128 30.02 -13.90 -36.73
N ASP A 129 30.38 -12.72 -37.26
CA ASP A 129 30.27 -11.45 -36.51
C ASP A 129 28.79 -11.17 -36.12
N GLY A 130 27.87 -11.52 -37.02
CA GLY A 130 26.43 -11.48 -36.73
C GLY A 130 26.02 -12.34 -35.51
N VAL A 131 26.58 -13.57 -35.42
CA VAL A 131 26.32 -14.44 -34.23
C VAL A 131 26.88 -13.82 -32.94
N VAL A 132 28.10 -13.26 -32.99
CA VAL A 132 28.70 -12.58 -31.83
C VAL A 132 27.83 -11.42 -31.36
N LEU A 133 27.40 -10.58 -32.32
CA LEU A 133 26.55 -9.42 -32.00
C LEU A 133 25.22 -9.84 -31.35
N GLN A 134 24.53 -10.81 -31.97
CA GLN A 134 23.23 -11.23 -31.47
C GLN A 134 23.37 -12.05 -30.18
N GLY A 135 24.40 -12.90 -30.06
CA GLY A 135 24.68 -13.63 -28.81
C GLY A 135 24.98 -12.71 -27.63
N THR A 136 25.72 -11.62 -27.87
CA THR A 136 25.96 -10.60 -26.86
C THR A 136 24.68 -9.88 -26.48
N ARG A 137 23.80 -9.56 -27.44
CA ARG A 137 22.50 -8.91 -27.16
C ARG A 137 21.57 -9.78 -26.32
N VAL A 138 21.57 -11.10 -26.54
CA VAL A 138 20.81 -12.02 -25.69
C VAL A 138 21.29 -11.92 -24.23
N ALA A 139 22.61 -11.98 -24.00
CA ALA A 139 23.16 -11.86 -22.67
C ALA A 139 22.78 -10.53 -22.00
N VAL A 140 22.88 -9.42 -22.74
CA VAL A 140 22.47 -8.09 -22.24
C VAL A 140 20.98 -8.05 -21.89
N ALA A 141 20.11 -8.60 -22.75
CA ALA A 141 18.67 -8.61 -22.49
C ALA A 141 18.30 -9.38 -21.20
N PHE A 142 18.94 -10.53 -20.95
CA PHE A 142 18.76 -11.27 -19.71
C PHE A 142 19.29 -10.51 -18.49
N ASN A 143 20.49 -9.93 -18.60
CA ASN A 143 21.10 -9.17 -17.50
C ASN A 143 20.25 -7.94 -17.13
N GLU A 144 19.78 -7.17 -18.12
CA GLU A 144 18.93 -6.00 -17.89
C GLU A 144 17.61 -6.38 -17.24
N MET A 145 16.99 -7.50 -17.66
CA MET A 145 15.75 -7.95 -17.07
C MET A 145 15.96 -8.42 -15.62
N ALA A 146 17.01 -9.17 -15.33
CA ALA A 146 17.37 -9.58 -13.98
C ALA A 146 17.60 -8.36 -13.08
N GLN A 147 18.30 -7.33 -13.59
CA GLN A 147 18.54 -6.08 -12.85
C GLN A 147 17.22 -5.33 -12.55
N ARG A 148 16.31 -5.22 -13.51
CA ARG A 148 15.01 -4.55 -13.29
C ARG A 148 14.14 -5.26 -12.24
N LEU A 149 14.17 -6.59 -12.21
CA LEU A 149 13.50 -7.36 -11.17
C LEU A 149 14.16 -7.12 -9.80
N ASP A 150 15.47 -7.10 -9.74
CA ASP A 150 16.24 -6.82 -8.54
C ASP A 150 15.97 -5.41 -8.01
N ASP A 151 15.98 -4.41 -8.89
CA ASP A 151 15.62 -3.02 -8.56
C ASP A 151 14.19 -2.92 -7.99
N SER A 152 13.25 -3.72 -8.51
CA SER A 152 11.88 -3.76 -7.99
C SER A 152 11.80 -4.37 -6.59
N ALA A 153 12.61 -5.40 -6.29
CA ALA A 153 12.72 -5.97 -4.95
C ALA A 153 13.36 -4.98 -3.96
N HIS A 154 14.42 -4.31 -4.39
CA HIS A 154 15.08 -3.26 -3.59
C HIS A 154 14.16 -2.07 -3.32
N GLN A 155 13.35 -1.65 -4.30
CA GLN A 155 12.37 -0.60 -4.09
C GLN A 155 11.32 -1.02 -3.04
N ALA A 156 10.79 -2.24 -3.13
CA ALA A 156 9.86 -2.76 -2.14
C ALA A 156 10.48 -2.84 -0.73
N ASP A 157 11.78 -3.19 -0.61
CA ASP A 157 12.51 -3.17 0.67
C ASP A 157 12.64 -1.75 1.25
N ASN A 158 12.96 -0.77 0.40
CA ASN A 158 13.03 0.64 0.81
C ASN A 158 11.67 1.18 1.25
N ASP A 159 10.60 0.81 0.53
CA ASP A 159 9.23 1.20 0.88
C ASP A 159 8.80 0.57 2.21
N MET A 160 9.21 -0.67 2.51
CA MET A 160 9.01 -1.31 3.81
C MET A 160 9.70 -0.53 4.94
N ARG A 161 10.94 -0.07 4.72
CA ARG A 161 11.68 0.75 5.70
C ARG A 161 10.95 2.05 5.99
N ALA A 162 10.52 2.76 4.95
CA ALA A 162 9.74 3.97 5.08
C ALA A 162 8.40 3.74 5.80
N SER A 163 7.73 2.62 5.51
CA SER A 163 6.49 2.22 6.18
C SER A 163 6.67 2.02 7.69
N VAL A 164 7.77 1.41 8.12
CA VAL A 164 8.08 1.23 9.56
C VAL A 164 8.36 2.58 10.25
N GLU A 165 9.06 3.51 9.61
CA GLU A 165 9.26 4.86 10.13
C GLU A 165 7.93 5.61 10.29
N GLN A 166 7.00 5.46 9.34
CA GLN A 166 5.66 6.02 9.42
C GLN A 166 4.86 5.39 10.56
N ILE A 167 4.93 4.06 10.76
CA ILE A 167 4.32 3.38 11.91
C ILE A 167 4.82 4.00 13.21
N ASN A 168 6.13 4.14 13.39
CA ASN A 168 6.73 4.71 14.60
C ASN A 168 6.28 6.17 14.84
N THR A 169 6.14 6.94 13.78
CA THR A 169 5.64 8.34 13.86
C THR A 169 4.18 8.38 14.30
N LEU A 170 3.34 7.53 13.71
CA LEU A 170 1.91 7.45 14.04
C LEU A 170 1.68 6.92 15.47
N THR A 171 2.43 5.92 15.90
CA THR A 171 2.32 5.35 17.26
C THR A 171 2.70 6.37 18.34
N LYS A 172 3.75 7.17 18.11
CA LYS A 172 4.11 8.30 18.98
C LYS A 172 3.02 9.37 19.02
N SER A 173 2.40 9.66 17.87
CA SER A 173 1.27 10.60 17.80
C SER A 173 0.06 10.08 18.56
N ILE A 174 -0.28 8.80 18.40
CA ILE A 174 -1.37 8.14 19.13
C ILE A 174 -1.11 8.17 20.63
N ALA A 175 0.09 7.82 21.10
CA ALA A 175 0.48 7.86 22.49
C ALA A 175 0.34 9.28 23.10
N LYS A 176 0.75 10.30 22.36
CA LYS A 176 0.61 11.71 22.73
C LYS A 176 -0.87 12.13 22.81
N LEU A 177 -1.70 11.71 21.85
CA LEU A 177 -3.14 11.97 21.86
C LEU A 177 -3.81 11.28 23.03
N ASN A 178 -3.45 10.04 23.34
CA ASN A 178 -3.91 9.32 24.51
C ASN A 178 -3.58 10.07 25.80
N GLN A 179 -2.35 10.58 25.91
CA GLN A 179 -1.96 11.39 27.07
C GLN A 179 -2.82 12.65 27.18
N GLN A 180 -3.04 13.40 26.09
CA GLN A 180 -3.86 14.60 26.09
C GLN A 180 -5.33 14.31 26.45
N ILE A 181 -5.87 13.20 25.98
CA ILE A 181 -7.23 12.74 26.31
C ILE A 181 -7.31 12.34 27.79
N GLY A 182 -6.31 11.59 28.29
CA GLY A 182 -6.27 11.13 29.68
C GLY A 182 -6.06 12.23 30.70
N ASP A 183 -5.29 13.27 30.36
CA ASP A 183 -4.99 14.41 31.22
C ASP A 183 -6.06 15.53 31.13
N ALA A 184 -7.04 15.40 30.22
CA ALA A 184 -8.08 16.41 30.02
C ALA A 184 -9.01 16.50 31.22
N PRO A 185 -9.41 17.71 31.69
CA PRO A 185 -10.40 17.89 32.71
C PRO A 185 -11.73 17.25 32.34
N THR A 186 -12.51 16.80 33.35
CA THR A 186 -13.78 16.06 33.12
C THR A 186 -14.80 16.83 32.28
N ASN A 187 -14.73 18.15 32.31
CA ASN A 187 -15.63 19.07 31.58
C ASN A 187 -15.01 19.60 30.26
N ALA A 188 -13.82 19.13 29.85
CA ALA A 188 -13.20 19.57 28.64
C ALA A 188 -13.83 18.89 27.38
N ASP A 189 -13.94 19.66 26.29
CA ASP A 189 -14.30 19.08 25.00
C ASP A 189 -13.09 18.32 24.39
N ILE A 190 -13.12 17.00 24.52
CA ILE A 190 -12.10 16.10 23.99
C ILE A 190 -12.46 15.55 22.58
N ALA A 191 -13.59 15.97 22.00
CA ALA A 191 -14.00 15.49 20.68
C ALA A 191 -12.96 15.77 19.60
N PRO A 192 -12.31 16.95 19.52
CA PRO A 192 -11.25 17.18 18.54
C PRO A 192 -10.03 16.27 18.69
N LEU A 193 -9.69 15.87 19.92
CA LEU A 193 -8.58 14.93 20.16
C LEU A 193 -8.95 13.51 19.72
N LYS A 194 -10.19 13.09 19.95
CA LYS A 194 -10.73 11.82 19.49
C LYS A 194 -10.82 11.74 17.96
N ASP A 195 -11.16 12.84 17.29
CA ASP A 195 -11.15 12.91 15.82
C ASP A 195 -9.73 12.69 15.27
N LYS A 196 -8.73 13.37 15.85
CA LYS A 196 -7.32 13.19 15.49
C LYS A 196 -6.81 11.77 15.80
N LEU A 197 -7.23 11.19 16.90
CA LEU A 197 -6.89 9.81 17.27
C LEU A 197 -7.44 8.83 16.25
N ASP A 198 -8.70 9.00 15.83
CA ASP A 198 -9.31 8.13 14.82
C ASP A 198 -8.62 8.23 13.46
N ILE A 199 -8.27 9.44 13.00
CA ILE A 199 -7.47 9.65 11.79
C ILE A 199 -6.11 8.93 11.90
N ALA A 200 -5.42 9.07 13.04
CA ALA A 200 -4.13 8.43 13.24
C ALA A 200 -4.25 6.89 13.23
N LEU A 201 -5.31 6.33 13.82
CA LEU A 201 -5.60 4.90 13.80
C LEU A 201 -5.93 4.40 12.39
N GLN A 202 -6.72 5.15 11.60
CA GLN A 202 -7.01 4.82 10.21
C GLN A 202 -5.75 4.87 9.34
N ASN A 203 -4.90 5.89 9.50
CA ASN A 203 -3.65 5.99 8.76
C ASN A 203 -2.68 4.86 9.14
N LEU A 204 -2.62 4.48 10.41
CA LEU A 204 -1.83 3.33 10.84
C LEU A 204 -2.37 2.02 10.26
N SER A 205 -3.71 1.86 10.19
CA SER A 205 -4.33 0.66 9.60
C SER A 205 -4.09 0.52 8.10
N LYS A 206 -3.89 1.62 7.37
CA LYS A 206 -3.48 1.57 5.96
C LYS A 206 -2.08 0.97 5.77
N ILE A 207 -1.21 1.15 6.76
CA ILE A 207 0.19 0.68 6.65
C ILE A 207 0.32 -0.77 7.10
N THR A 208 -0.38 -1.16 8.16
CA THR A 208 -0.33 -2.52 8.70
C THR A 208 -1.65 -2.90 9.39
N ASN A 209 -1.91 -4.18 9.52
CA ASN A 209 -3.05 -4.67 10.28
C ASN A 209 -2.85 -4.40 11.78
N ILE A 210 -3.81 -3.72 12.40
CA ILE A 210 -3.77 -3.36 13.82
C ILE A 210 -4.99 -3.86 14.58
N GLY A 211 -4.76 -4.34 15.79
CA GLY A 211 -5.80 -4.52 16.81
C GLY A 211 -5.89 -3.27 17.67
N VAL A 212 -7.09 -2.74 17.85
CA VAL A 212 -7.34 -1.53 18.64
C VAL A 212 -8.31 -1.84 19.78
N ILE A 213 -7.92 -1.51 21.00
CA ILE A 213 -8.77 -1.59 22.19
C ILE A 213 -9.10 -0.16 22.62
N MET A 214 -10.37 0.23 22.48
CA MET A 214 -10.85 1.55 22.93
C MET A 214 -11.25 1.50 24.38
N HIS A 215 -10.73 2.41 25.18
CA HIS A 215 -11.09 2.55 26.61
C HIS A 215 -12.28 3.50 26.82
N PRO A 216 -13.04 3.37 27.93
CA PRO A 216 -14.18 4.25 28.22
C PRO A 216 -13.83 5.74 28.30
N ASN A 217 -12.60 6.09 28.71
CA ASN A 217 -12.10 7.47 28.72
C ASN A 217 -11.80 8.03 27.32
N GLY A 218 -11.83 7.19 26.28
CA GLY A 218 -11.58 7.58 24.89
C GLY A 218 -10.15 7.44 24.44
N THR A 219 -9.25 6.85 25.25
CA THR A 219 -7.90 6.45 24.82
C THR A 219 -7.94 5.12 24.08
N ALA A 220 -6.89 4.80 23.30
CA ALA A 220 -6.80 3.57 22.55
C ALA A 220 -5.45 2.87 22.80
N ASP A 221 -5.48 1.58 23.10
CA ASP A 221 -4.31 0.73 23.02
C ASP A 221 -4.25 0.09 21.63
N VAL A 222 -3.06 -0.04 21.09
CA VAL A 222 -2.83 -0.53 19.72
C VAL A 222 -1.79 -1.64 19.73
N ALA A 223 -2.10 -2.74 19.07
CA ALA A 223 -1.18 -3.84 18.83
C ALA A 223 -1.07 -4.12 17.33
N VAL A 224 0.08 -4.61 16.86
CA VAL A 224 0.29 -5.06 15.49
C VAL A 224 0.26 -6.58 15.40
N ALA A 225 -0.17 -7.09 14.26
CA ALA A 225 -0.09 -8.53 13.91
C ALA A 225 -0.56 -9.46 15.06
N SER A 226 0.29 -10.35 15.50
CA SER A 226 0.04 -11.38 16.51
C SER A 226 -0.07 -10.87 17.96
N GLY A 227 -0.39 -9.59 18.17
CA GLY A 227 -0.65 -9.01 19.49
C GLY A 227 0.53 -8.28 20.11
N HIS A 228 1.60 -8.01 19.37
CA HIS A 228 2.72 -7.19 19.85
C HIS A 228 2.27 -5.74 20.04
N PRO A 229 2.45 -5.14 21.23
CA PRO A 229 1.98 -3.79 21.51
C PRO A 229 2.79 -2.75 20.74
N LEU A 230 2.08 -1.78 20.15
CA LEU A 230 2.63 -0.56 19.56
C LEU A 230 2.38 0.66 20.45
N VAL A 231 1.20 0.72 21.08
CA VAL A 231 0.83 1.79 22.02
C VAL A 231 0.07 1.17 23.17
N VAL A 232 0.48 1.52 24.41
CA VAL A 232 -0.25 1.19 25.65
C VAL A 232 -0.36 2.45 26.48
N GLY A 233 -1.58 2.97 26.59
CA GLY A 233 -1.84 4.24 27.24
C GLY A 233 -1.03 5.37 26.57
N LYS A 234 -0.15 6.03 27.31
CA LYS A 234 0.72 7.12 26.82
C LYS A 234 2.10 6.67 26.33
N PHE A 235 2.38 5.38 26.28
CA PHE A 235 3.66 4.82 25.87
C PHE A 235 3.57 4.23 24.49
N SER A 236 4.55 4.54 23.62
CA SER A 236 4.74 3.92 22.30
C SER A 236 5.94 2.97 22.33
N TYR A 237 5.85 1.89 21.57
CA TYR A 237 6.88 0.88 21.38
C TYR A 237 7.27 0.88 19.91
N ASP A 238 8.49 1.34 19.63
CA ASP A 238 8.98 1.47 18.27
C ASP A 238 9.27 0.10 17.66
N LEU A 239 8.95 -0.06 16.38
CA LEU A 239 9.46 -1.13 15.55
C LEU A 239 10.85 -0.78 15.06
N ASN A 240 11.75 -1.75 15.03
CA ASN A 240 13.12 -1.60 14.57
C ASN A 240 13.30 -2.34 13.25
N ILE A 241 14.16 -1.80 12.39
CA ILE A 241 14.59 -2.49 11.18
C ILE A 241 16.03 -2.98 11.37
N THR A 242 16.22 -4.27 11.11
CA THR A 242 17.55 -4.88 10.98
C THR A 242 17.68 -5.46 9.58
N ASN A 243 18.91 -5.71 9.16
CA ASN A 243 19.13 -6.42 7.89
C ASN A 243 19.31 -7.92 8.19
N ALA A 244 18.62 -8.75 7.43
CA ALA A 244 18.81 -10.21 7.50
C ALA A 244 20.28 -10.57 7.24
N PRO A 245 20.91 -11.42 8.05
CA PRO A 245 22.36 -11.66 7.97
C PRO A 245 22.84 -12.24 6.63
N VAL A 246 21.97 -12.98 5.93
CA VAL A 246 22.32 -13.68 4.68
C VAL A 246 21.88 -12.88 3.46
N THR A 247 20.68 -12.33 3.46
CA THR A 247 20.09 -11.68 2.29
C THR A 247 20.24 -10.17 2.29
N GLY A 248 20.54 -9.56 3.44
CA GLY A 248 20.63 -8.10 3.60
C GLY A 248 19.29 -7.35 3.55
N VAL A 249 18.17 -8.06 3.33
CA VAL A 249 16.84 -7.46 3.28
C VAL A 249 16.34 -7.03 4.66
N ALA A 250 15.43 -6.07 4.70
CA ALA A 250 14.84 -5.57 5.94
C ALA A 250 14.06 -6.65 6.68
N GLU A 251 14.38 -6.84 7.95
CA GLU A 251 13.60 -7.55 8.95
C GLU A 251 12.98 -6.54 9.92
N VAL A 252 11.69 -6.69 10.16
CA VAL A 252 10.95 -5.82 11.09
C VAL A 252 10.90 -6.51 12.46
N ARG A 253 11.47 -5.87 13.46
CA ARG A 253 11.54 -6.37 14.83
C ARG A 253 10.83 -5.46 15.81
N THR A 254 10.21 -6.06 16.78
CA THR A 254 9.66 -5.34 17.95
C THR A 254 10.76 -4.79 18.84
N SER A 255 10.40 -3.93 19.80
CA SER A 255 11.35 -3.34 20.76
C SER A 255 12.07 -4.37 21.64
N ASP A 256 11.49 -5.56 21.83
CA ASP A 256 12.12 -6.68 22.54
C ASP A 256 13.00 -7.57 21.64
N GLY A 257 13.12 -7.23 20.35
CA GLY A 257 13.96 -7.92 19.37
C GLY A 257 13.27 -9.09 18.65
N THR A 258 11.98 -9.34 18.90
CA THR A 258 11.23 -10.39 18.20
C THR A 258 11.03 -10.02 16.73
N ASP A 259 11.39 -10.92 15.81
CA ASP A 259 11.12 -10.76 14.39
C ASP A 259 9.64 -11.03 14.08
N ILE A 260 8.97 -10.02 13.54
CA ILE A 260 7.56 -10.09 13.16
C ILE A 260 7.35 -9.95 11.65
N THR A 261 8.41 -9.91 10.86
CA THR A 261 8.35 -9.69 9.40
C THR A 261 7.35 -10.60 8.71
N ALA A 262 7.38 -11.90 9.02
CA ALA A 262 6.51 -12.89 8.41
C ALA A 262 5.02 -12.70 8.76
N THR A 263 4.70 -12.03 9.87
CA THR A 263 3.32 -11.80 10.34
C THR A 263 2.69 -10.53 9.78
N LEU A 264 3.48 -9.67 9.11
CA LEU A 264 3.03 -8.43 8.48
C LEU A 264 2.52 -8.74 7.06
N ASP A 265 1.30 -9.21 6.94
CA ASP A 265 0.69 -9.72 5.72
C ASP A 265 -0.38 -8.80 5.12
N SER A 266 -0.66 -7.68 5.78
CA SER A 266 -1.71 -6.75 5.40
C SER A 266 -1.22 -5.29 5.48
N GLY A 267 -2.01 -4.37 4.93
CA GLY A 267 -1.58 -2.98 4.73
C GLY A 267 -0.55 -2.83 3.61
N SER A 268 -0.12 -1.61 3.34
CA SER A 268 0.91 -1.34 2.33
C SER A 268 2.20 -2.12 2.62
N LEU A 269 2.58 -2.25 3.90
CA LEU A 269 3.74 -3.03 4.34
C LEU A 269 3.63 -4.52 3.93
N GLY A 270 2.44 -5.11 4.09
CA GLY A 270 2.19 -6.50 3.66
C GLY A 270 2.24 -6.66 2.14
N GLY A 271 1.77 -5.66 1.38
CA GLY A 271 1.89 -5.64 -0.08
C GLY A 271 3.34 -5.54 -0.56
N GLN A 272 4.10 -4.63 0.03
CA GLN A 272 5.54 -4.44 -0.24
C GLN A 272 6.34 -5.73 0.06
N ARG A 273 6.05 -6.36 1.21
CA ARG A 273 6.65 -7.65 1.56
C ARG A 273 6.30 -8.75 0.55
N ALA A 274 5.04 -8.85 0.13
CA ALA A 274 4.62 -9.85 -0.86
C ALA A 274 5.36 -9.67 -2.20
N VAL A 275 5.56 -8.44 -2.64
CA VAL A 275 6.36 -8.12 -3.85
C VAL A 275 7.80 -8.56 -3.67
N ARG A 276 8.45 -8.16 -2.57
CA ARG A 276 9.87 -8.43 -2.29
C ARG A 276 10.17 -9.91 -2.07
N ASP A 277 9.35 -10.60 -1.26
CA ASP A 277 9.68 -11.94 -0.77
C ASP A 277 9.06 -13.07 -1.60
N THR A 278 8.05 -12.78 -2.41
CA THR A 278 7.28 -13.83 -3.12
C THR A 278 7.20 -13.59 -4.62
N LEU A 279 6.71 -12.43 -5.05
CA LEU A 279 6.42 -12.20 -6.46
C LEU A 279 7.72 -12.04 -7.27
N VAL A 280 8.58 -11.10 -6.89
CA VAL A 280 9.83 -10.86 -7.62
C VAL A 280 10.75 -12.07 -7.58
N PRO A 281 11.01 -12.74 -6.45
CA PRO A 281 11.81 -13.97 -6.44
C PRO A 281 11.24 -15.08 -7.33
N GLY A 282 9.90 -15.20 -7.41
CA GLY A 282 9.26 -16.15 -8.30
C GLY A 282 9.50 -15.85 -9.79
N TYR A 283 9.51 -14.58 -10.16
CA TYR A 283 9.83 -14.14 -11.54
C TYR A 283 11.32 -14.30 -11.85
N GLN A 284 12.20 -13.95 -10.91
CA GLN A 284 13.64 -14.15 -11.03
C GLN A 284 13.98 -15.63 -11.23
N GLN A 285 13.37 -16.53 -10.46
CA GLN A 285 13.60 -17.97 -10.61
C GLN A 285 13.23 -18.48 -12.01
N GLN A 286 12.12 -18.02 -12.58
CA GLN A 286 11.71 -18.43 -13.94
C GLN A 286 12.65 -17.86 -15.00
N LEU A 287 13.09 -16.60 -14.86
CA LEU A 287 14.05 -15.96 -15.74
C LEU A 287 15.41 -16.66 -15.69
N ASP A 288 15.89 -16.99 -14.51
CA ASP A 288 17.15 -17.70 -14.28
C ASP A 288 17.13 -19.10 -14.88
N GLN A 289 16.01 -19.83 -14.69
CA GLN A 289 15.84 -21.15 -15.31
C GLN A 289 15.90 -21.07 -16.84
N LEU A 290 15.22 -20.08 -17.41
CA LEU A 290 15.25 -19.88 -18.87
C LEU A 290 16.67 -19.57 -19.38
N ALA A 291 17.40 -18.68 -18.68
CA ALA A 291 18.79 -18.33 -19.04
C ALA A 291 19.73 -19.54 -18.95
N TYR A 292 19.59 -20.34 -17.90
CA TYR A 292 20.38 -21.55 -17.67
C TYR A 292 20.11 -22.62 -18.74
N ASP A 293 18.84 -22.92 -19.02
CA ASP A 293 18.43 -23.89 -20.04
C ASP A 293 18.91 -23.46 -21.43
N PHE A 294 18.76 -22.18 -21.75
CA PHE A 294 19.21 -21.60 -23.01
C PHE A 294 20.73 -21.72 -23.16
N ALA A 295 21.51 -21.26 -22.18
CA ALA A 295 22.98 -21.33 -22.26
C ALA A 295 23.47 -22.77 -22.36
N THR A 296 22.89 -23.69 -21.62
CA THR A 296 23.22 -25.12 -21.60
C THR A 296 22.93 -25.76 -22.96
N ALA A 297 21.76 -25.52 -23.55
CA ALA A 297 21.38 -26.10 -24.82
C ALA A 297 22.29 -25.60 -25.98
N VAL A 298 22.52 -24.30 -26.03
CA VAL A 298 23.36 -23.67 -27.07
C VAL A 298 24.80 -24.13 -26.92
N ASN A 299 25.34 -24.20 -25.71
CA ASN A 299 26.70 -24.69 -25.45
C ASN A 299 26.85 -26.17 -25.82
N THR A 300 25.90 -27.02 -25.50
CA THR A 300 25.92 -28.45 -25.83
C THR A 300 26.01 -28.66 -27.34
N VAL A 301 25.21 -27.93 -28.12
CA VAL A 301 25.26 -28.03 -29.59
C VAL A 301 26.56 -27.47 -30.13
N SER A 302 27.05 -26.33 -29.61
CA SER A 302 28.34 -25.77 -30.05
C SER A 302 29.50 -26.72 -29.83
N GLN A 303 29.57 -27.36 -28.66
CA GLN A 303 30.65 -28.31 -28.31
C GLN A 303 30.57 -29.62 -29.08
N SER A 304 29.44 -29.97 -29.67
CA SER A 304 29.34 -31.14 -30.58
C SER A 304 29.84 -30.87 -31.98
N GLY A 305 30.12 -29.61 -32.30
CA GLY A 305 30.57 -29.19 -33.63
C GLY A 305 32.04 -28.82 -33.70
N PHE A 306 32.43 -28.33 -34.85
CA PHE A 306 33.80 -27.93 -35.18
C PHE A 306 33.86 -26.48 -35.68
N ASP A 307 34.94 -25.78 -35.31
CA ASP A 307 35.29 -24.44 -35.77
C ASP A 307 35.89 -24.42 -37.18
N LEU A 308 36.29 -23.26 -37.70
CA LEU A 308 36.94 -23.16 -39.02
C LEU A 308 38.32 -23.80 -39.07
N ASN A 309 38.95 -24.04 -37.93
CA ASN A 309 40.28 -24.65 -37.83
C ASN A 309 40.19 -26.18 -37.64
N GLY A 310 38.98 -26.74 -37.59
CA GLY A 310 38.75 -28.16 -37.35
C GLY A 310 38.86 -28.57 -35.88
N ASN A 311 38.88 -27.61 -34.93
CA ASN A 311 38.85 -27.88 -33.50
C ASN A 311 37.42 -28.00 -33.00
N THR A 312 37.23 -28.74 -31.93
CA THR A 312 35.92 -28.79 -31.24
C THR A 312 35.43 -27.37 -30.85
N GLY A 313 34.17 -27.09 -31.12
CA GLY A 313 33.59 -25.81 -30.84
C GLY A 313 33.65 -25.43 -29.34
N PRO A 314 33.98 -24.19 -29.02
CA PRO A 314 33.98 -23.71 -27.64
C PRO A 314 32.57 -23.45 -27.13
N LEU A 315 32.44 -23.16 -25.82
CA LEU A 315 31.23 -22.64 -25.25
C LEU A 315 30.88 -21.28 -25.87
N LEU A 316 29.65 -21.10 -26.32
CA LEU A 316 29.14 -19.80 -26.79
C LEU A 316 28.85 -18.84 -25.63
N TYR A 317 28.36 -19.35 -24.51
CA TYR A 317 28.18 -18.62 -23.26
C TYR A 317 29.09 -19.18 -22.17
N LEU A 318 29.61 -18.33 -21.29
CA LEU A 318 30.40 -18.78 -20.15
C LEU A 318 29.58 -19.73 -19.29
N PRO A 319 30.22 -20.74 -18.65
CA PRO A 319 29.51 -21.74 -17.88
C PRO A 319 28.82 -21.09 -16.68
N LEU A 320 27.58 -21.46 -16.44
CA LEU A 320 26.79 -21.07 -15.30
C LEU A 320 26.86 -22.20 -14.24
N ALA A 321 27.28 -21.87 -13.02
CA ALA A 321 27.46 -22.87 -11.95
C ALA A 321 26.12 -23.38 -11.39
N THR A 322 25.12 -22.50 -11.31
CA THR A 322 23.80 -22.78 -10.73
C THR A 322 22.72 -22.11 -11.57
N VAL A 323 21.47 -22.52 -11.38
CA VAL A 323 20.31 -21.83 -11.96
C VAL A 323 20.14 -20.46 -11.33
N GLN A 324 20.29 -20.37 -10.00
CA GLN A 324 20.11 -19.10 -9.29
C GLN A 324 21.12 -18.06 -9.72
N GLY A 325 20.62 -16.91 -10.17
CA GLY A 325 21.41 -15.80 -10.68
C GLY A 325 21.93 -16.00 -12.10
N ALA A 326 21.47 -17.03 -12.82
CA ALA A 326 21.90 -17.36 -14.18
C ALA A 326 21.62 -16.23 -15.16
N ALA A 327 20.46 -15.59 -15.08
CA ALA A 327 20.10 -14.48 -15.95
C ALA A 327 21.02 -13.26 -15.76
N ALA A 328 21.34 -12.92 -14.52
CA ALA A 328 22.23 -11.81 -14.20
C ALA A 328 23.70 -12.08 -14.59
N GLN A 329 24.11 -13.36 -14.59
CA GLN A 329 25.48 -13.80 -14.88
C GLN A 329 25.69 -14.27 -16.33
N LEU A 330 24.63 -14.33 -17.14
CA LEU A 330 24.72 -14.77 -18.51
C LEU A 330 25.68 -13.88 -19.29
N LYS A 331 26.72 -14.48 -19.90
CA LYS A 331 27.75 -13.74 -20.62
C LYS A 331 28.19 -14.51 -21.84
N PHE A 332 28.14 -13.85 -22.99
CA PHE A 332 28.70 -14.39 -24.21
C PHE A 332 30.20 -14.53 -24.09
N ASN A 333 30.78 -15.62 -24.64
CA ASN A 333 32.20 -15.93 -24.48
C ASN A 333 33.05 -14.85 -25.21
N PRO A 334 33.86 -14.06 -24.50
CA PRO A 334 34.63 -12.96 -25.10
C PRO A 334 35.72 -13.43 -26.06
N ALA A 335 36.19 -14.68 -25.95
CA ALA A 335 37.13 -15.23 -26.88
C ALA A 335 36.58 -15.30 -28.32
N LEU A 336 35.26 -15.52 -28.46
CA LEU A 336 34.58 -15.55 -29.76
C LEU A 336 34.42 -14.15 -30.37
N ALA A 337 34.32 -13.12 -29.53
CA ALA A 337 34.30 -11.74 -30.00
C ALA A 337 35.66 -11.28 -30.53
N THR A 338 36.76 -11.85 -29.99
CA THR A 338 38.13 -11.57 -30.46
C THR A 338 38.49 -12.37 -31.71
N ASN A 339 37.95 -13.60 -31.83
CA ASN A 339 38.23 -14.47 -32.99
C ASN A 339 36.96 -15.25 -33.35
N THR A 340 36.25 -14.77 -34.36
CA THR A 340 34.97 -15.35 -34.80
C THR A 340 35.17 -16.68 -35.59
N SER A 341 36.40 -17.02 -36.02
CA SER A 341 36.70 -18.31 -36.63
C SER A 341 36.48 -19.50 -35.69
N LEU A 342 36.48 -19.24 -34.35
CA LEU A 342 36.24 -20.24 -33.32
C LEU A 342 34.76 -20.66 -33.20
N ILE A 343 33.80 -19.92 -33.80
CA ILE A 343 32.38 -20.30 -33.76
C ILE A 343 32.19 -21.62 -34.51
N ALA A 344 31.62 -22.63 -33.85
CA ALA A 344 31.31 -23.91 -34.46
C ALA A 344 30.19 -23.80 -35.50
N ALA A 345 30.43 -24.20 -36.72
CA ALA A 345 29.41 -24.26 -37.77
C ALA A 345 29.31 -25.66 -38.41
N SER A 346 30.44 -26.39 -38.45
CA SER A 346 30.54 -27.73 -39.03
C SER A 346 30.20 -28.82 -38.02
N SER A 347 29.56 -29.88 -38.47
CA SER A 347 29.31 -31.12 -37.69
C SER A 347 30.35 -32.20 -37.93
N THR A 348 31.11 -32.08 -39.01
CA THR A 348 32.10 -33.09 -39.44
C THR A 348 33.54 -32.59 -39.42
N GLY A 349 33.76 -31.28 -39.23
CA GLY A 349 35.05 -30.62 -39.38
C GLY A 349 35.43 -30.29 -40.85
N ALA A 350 34.59 -30.65 -41.79
CA ALA A 350 34.86 -30.37 -43.21
C ALA A 350 34.58 -28.88 -43.55
N PRO A 351 35.44 -28.25 -44.39
CA PRO A 351 35.19 -26.89 -44.86
C PRO A 351 33.85 -26.81 -45.61
N GLY A 352 33.02 -25.82 -45.26
CA GLY A 352 31.70 -25.60 -45.86
C GLY A 352 30.56 -26.45 -45.31
N ASP A 353 30.84 -27.40 -44.40
CA ASP A 353 29.77 -28.09 -43.63
C ASP A 353 29.09 -27.12 -42.64
N ASN A 354 27.77 -27.22 -42.59
CA ASN A 354 26.92 -26.32 -41.81
C ASN A 354 26.05 -27.03 -40.75
N GLY A 355 26.35 -28.30 -40.48
CA GLY A 355 25.48 -29.15 -39.64
C GLY A 355 25.26 -28.59 -38.26
N THR A 356 26.29 -28.07 -37.58
CA THR A 356 26.18 -27.45 -36.26
C THR A 356 25.45 -26.12 -36.31
N ALA A 357 25.69 -25.27 -37.32
CA ALA A 357 24.96 -24.02 -37.46
C ALA A 357 23.44 -24.25 -37.67
N ARG A 358 23.08 -25.28 -38.45
CA ARG A 358 21.69 -25.72 -38.62
C ARG A 358 21.09 -26.27 -37.32
N ALA A 359 21.84 -27.04 -36.55
CA ALA A 359 21.41 -27.56 -35.26
C ALA A 359 21.18 -26.43 -34.23
N LEU A 360 22.08 -25.43 -34.21
CA LEU A 360 21.91 -24.23 -33.39
C LEU A 360 20.66 -23.44 -33.80
N ALA A 361 20.43 -23.23 -35.08
CA ALA A 361 19.22 -22.56 -35.60
C ALA A 361 17.94 -23.35 -35.25
N ALA A 362 17.99 -24.69 -35.30
CA ALA A 362 16.87 -25.56 -35.01
C ALA A 362 16.43 -25.54 -33.54
N LEU A 363 17.30 -25.09 -32.59
CA LEU A 363 16.98 -24.93 -31.19
C LEU A 363 15.79 -23.98 -30.98
N GLN A 364 15.54 -23.05 -31.90
CA GLN A 364 14.39 -22.14 -31.84
C GLN A 364 13.05 -22.88 -31.67
N ASN A 365 12.90 -24.03 -32.30
CA ASN A 365 11.66 -24.80 -32.36
C ASN A 365 11.75 -26.11 -31.56
N GLN A 366 12.77 -26.28 -30.74
CA GLN A 366 12.94 -27.45 -29.88
C GLN A 366 12.56 -27.15 -28.45
N ASP A 367 11.90 -28.12 -27.82
CA ASP A 367 11.57 -28.07 -26.39
C ASP A 367 12.83 -28.32 -25.57
N LYS A 368 13.56 -27.23 -25.23
CA LYS A 368 14.80 -27.24 -24.46
C LYS A 368 14.73 -26.44 -23.16
N ALA A 369 13.62 -25.77 -22.92
CA ALA A 369 13.35 -25.08 -21.67
C ALA A 369 12.45 -25.94 -20.76
N ARG A 370 12.45 -25.63 -19.45
CA ARG A 370 11.55 -26.23 -18.46
C ARG A 370 11.60 -27.77 -18.44
N GLY A 371 12.78 -28.35 -18.43
CA GLY A 371 12.92 -29.81 -18.45
C GLY A 371 12.51 -30.45 -19.79
N ASN A 372 12.71 -29.77 -20.89
CA ASN A 372 12.38 -30.15 -22.27
C ASN A 372 10.86 -30.26 -22.55
N THR A 373 10.07 -29.33 -21.99
CA THR A 373 8.61 -29.29 -22.19
C THR A 373 8.13 -28.04 -22.92
N ALA A 374 9.02 -27.08 -23.22
CA ALA A 374 8.70 -25.83 -23.89
C ALA A 374 9.88 -25.32 -24.69
N THR A 375 9.63 -24.52 -25.70
CA THR A 375 10.64 -23.72 -26.39
C THR A 375 11.07 -22.54 -25.50
N PHE A 376 12.19 -21.89 -25.80
CA PHE A 376 12.67 -20.71 -25.07
C PHE A 376 11.69 -19.54 -25.16
N VAL A 377 11.06 -19.34 -26.34
CA VAL A 377 10.09 -18.26 -26.54
C VAL A 377 8.79 -18.52 -25.77
N GLU A 378 8.32 -19.77 -25.74
CA GLU A 378 7.15 -20.14 -24.92
C GLU A 378 7.41 -19.94 -23.44
N SER A 379 8.60 -20.34 -22.95
CA SER A 379 8.99 -20.14 -21.54
C SER A 379 9.06 -18.66 -21.16
N TRP A 380 9.58 -17.81 -22.05
CA TRP A 380 9.55 -16.35 -21.87
C TRP A 380 8.11 -15.81 -21.86
N SER A 381 7.29 -16.23 -22.83
CA SER A 381 5.90 -15.80 -22.95
C SER A 381 5.09 -16.20 -21.71
N GLU A 382 5.39 -17.34 -21.09
CA GLU A 382 4.75 -17.78 -19.85
C GLU A 382 5.10 -16.85 -18.67
N LEU A 383 6.37 -16.43 -18.55
CA LEU A 383 6.77 -15.44 -17.54
C LEU A 383 6.04 -14.11 -17.75
N VAL A 384 5.97 -13.62 -18.97
CA VAL A 384 5.25 -12.37 -19.31
C VAL A 384 3.76 -12.51 -18.97
N ASN A 385 3.13 -13.62 -19.37
CA ASN A 385 1.72 -13.90 -19.07
C ASN A 385 1.48 -14.02 -17.56
N LYS A 386 2.40 -14.63 -16.79
CA LYS A 386 2.30 -14.74 -15.35
C LYS A 386 2.30 -13.35 -14.70
N VAL A 387 3.23 -12.49 -15.06
CA VAL A 387 3.29 -11.11 -14.56
C VAL A 387 2.03 -10.32 -14.94
N GLY A 388 1.59 -10.42 -16.20
CA GLY A 388 0.35 -9.78 -16.67
C GLY A 388 -0.89 -10.24 -15.90
N THR A 389 -0.99 -11.56 -15.65
CA THR A 389 -2.09 -12.13 -14.87
C THR A 389 -2.05 -11.67 -13.41
N ASP A 390 -0.88 -11.69 -12.77
CA ASP A 390 -0.73 -11.24 -11.39
C ASP A 390 -1.04 -9.73 -11.27
N SER A 391 -0.65 -8.93 -12.27
CA SER A 391 -0.96 -7.49 -12.34
C SER A 391 -2.45 -7.24 -12.53
N ALA A 392 -3.11 -7.98 -13.41
CA ALA A 392 -4.57 -7.89 -13.61
C ALA A 392 -5.32 -8.28 -12.33
N ASN A 393 -4.96 -9.40 -11.71
CA ASN A 393 -5.57 -9.86 -10.46
C ASN A 393 -5.40 -8.83 -9.33
N ALA A 394 -4.24 -8.20 -9.21
CA ALA A 394 -3.99 -7.17 -8.20
C ALA A 394 -4.86 -5.92 -8.45
N ARG A 395 -5.02 -5.50 -9.70
CA ARG A 395 -5.90 -4.37 -10.09
C ARG A 395 -7.38 -4.67 -9.80
N ASP A 396 -7.85 -5.87 -10.16
CA ASP A 396 -9.24 -6.28 -9.94
C ASP A 396 -9.56 -6.41 -8.45
N SER A 397 -8.63 -6.97 -7.67
CA SER A 397 -8.73 -7.02 -6.20
C SER A 397 -8.78 -5.62 -5.60
N LEU A 398 -7.89 -4.71 -6.04
CA LEU A 398 -7.89 -3.32 -5.60
C LEU A 398 -9.21 -2.62 -5.91
N ALA A 399 -9.73 -2.77 -7.13
CA ALA A 399 -11.00 -2.17 -7.53
C ALA A 399 -12.15 -2.66 -6.64
N THR A 400 -12.24 -3.96 -6.41
CA THR A 400 -13.26 -4.56 -5.52
C THR A 400 -13.13 -4.04 -4.07
N ARG A 401 -11.90 -3.97 -3.53
CA ARG A 401 -11.67 -3.42 -2.18
C ARG A 401 -12.02 -1.95 -2.10
N HIS A 402 -11.66 -1.18 -3.11
CA HIS A 402 -11.99 0.24 -3.17
C HIS A 402 -13.51 0.49 -3.15
N GLU A 403 -14.30 -0.31 -3.86
CA GLU A 403 -15.77 -0.24 -3.80
C GLU A 403 -16.29 -0.53 -2.38
N VAL A 404 -15.76 -1.56 -1.71
CA VAL A 404 -16.16 -1.88 -0.33
C VAL A 404 -15.81 -0.74 0.63
N VAL A 405 -14.58 -0.21 0.56
CA VAL A 405 -14.13 0.91 1.41
C VAL A 405 -14.98 2.15 1.14
N SER A 406 -15.26 2.46 -0.14
CA SER A 406 -16.11 3.59 -0.53
C SER A 406 -17.55 3.45 0.01
N ALA A 407 -18.12 2.24 -0.03
CA ALA A 407 -19.44 1.97 0.53
C ALA A 407 -19.46 2.17 2.06
N ILE A 408 -18.42 1.73 2.77
CA ILE A 408 -18.29 1.93 4.22
C ILE A 408 -18.10 3.42 4.52
N GLN A 409 -17.31 4.14 3.73
CA GLN A 409 -17.14 5.58 3.86
C GLN A 409 -18.48 6.31 3.68
N GLY A 410 -19.27 5.96 2.65
CA GLY A 410 -20.61 6.50 2.43
C GLY A 410 -21.55 6.23 3.61
N LEU A 411 -21.47 5.02 4.21
CA LEU A 411 -22.23 4.70 5.43
C LEU A 411 -21.76 5.56 6.63
N ARG A 412 -20.47 5.73 6.80
CA ARG A 412 -19.89 6.61 7.83
C ARG A 412 -20.37 8.04 7.66
N ASP A 413 -20.33 8.56 6.45
CA ASP A 413 -20.75 9.94 6.15
C ASP A 413 -22.25 10.15 6.37
N SER A 414 -23.07 9.13 6.11
CA SER A 414 -24.51 9.19 6.39
C SER A 414 -24.85 9.29 7.87
N VAL A 415 -24.02 8.68 8.74
CA VAL A 415 -24.22 8.69 10.22
C VAL A 415 -23.51 9.87 10.88
N SER A 416 -22.24 10.06 10.50
CA SER A 416 -21.30 10.95 11.20
C SER A 416 -21.00 12.24 10.42
N GLY A 417 -21.39 12.30 9.14
CA GLY A 417 -21.17 13.45 8.28
C GLY A 417 -22.03 14.66 8.64
N VAL A 418 -21.58 15.83 8.21
CA VAL A 418 -22.28 17.09 8.36
C VAL A 418 -23.07 17.38 7.08
N SER A 419 -24.39 17.55 7.21
CA SER A 419 -25.25 18.06 6.12
C SER A 419 -25.48 19.54 6.29
N LEU A 420 -25.12 20.36 5.32
CA LEU A 420 -25.29 21.81 5.36
C LEU A 420 -26.78 22.19 5.58
N ASP A 421 -27.69 21.51 4.88
CA ASP A 421 -29.12 21.79 4.96
C ASP A 421 -29.71 21.47 6.34
N GLU A 422 -29.28 20.33 6.92
CA GLU A 422 -29.71 19.98 8.26
C GLU A 422 -29.16 20.95 9.32
N GLU A 423 -27.88 21.33 9.21
CA GLU A 423 -27.27 22.25 10.16
C GLU A 423 -27.83 23.67 10.01
N ALA A 424 -28.10 24.15 8.78
CA ALA A 424 -28.77 25.42 8.55
C ALA A 424 -30.18 25.43 9.16
N GLY A 425 -30.93 24.33 8.99
CA GLY A 425 -32.25 24.18 9.62
C GLY A 425 -32.18 24.23 11.14
N LYS A 426 -31.20 23.57 11.77
CA LYS A 426 -30.97 23.63 13.21
C LYS A 426 -30.57 25.02 13.70
N LEU A 427 -29.70 25.70 12.96
CA LEU A 427 -29.26 27.06 13.28
C LEU A 427 -30.47 28.00 13.37
N LEU A 428 -31.38 27.94 12.39
CA LEU A 428 -32.61 28.69 12.40
C LEU A 428 -33.53 28.30 13.57
N GLN A 429 -33.60 27.03 13.89
CA GLN A 429 -34.39 26.55 15.07
C GLN A 429 -33.81 27.10 16.36
N PHE A 430 -32.51 27.05 16.59
CA PHE A 430 -31.87 27.60 17.77
C PHE A 430 -32.01 29.11 17.86
N GLN A 431 -31.89 29.85 16.75
CA GLN A 431 -32.11 31.28 16.68
C GLN A 431 -33.54 31.65 17.15
N ARG A 432 -34.55 31.00 16.57
CA ARG A 432 -35.96 31.26 16.92
C ARG A 432 -36.26 30.92 18.38
N ALA A 433 -35.66 29.81 18.86
CA ALA A 433 -35.83 29.42 20.27
C ALA A 433 -35.14 30.44 21.22
N TYR A 434 -33.97 30.96 20.84
CA TYR A 434 -33.29 32.02 21.59
C TYR A 434 -34.13 33.30 21.64
N GLU A 435 -34.66 33.76 20.50
CA GLU A 435 -35.52 34.94 20.40
C GLU A 435 -36.81 34.80 21.26
N ALA A 436 -37.42 33.61 21.23
CA ALA A 436 -38.61 33.33 22.04
C ALA A 436 -38.29 33.38 23.55
N ASN A 437 -37.16 32.77 23.98
CA ASN A 437 -36.71 32.80 25.36
C ASN A 437 -36.31 34.22 25.81
N ALA A 438 -35.72 35.04 24.92
CA ALA A 438 -35.40 36.43 25.20
C ALA A 438 -36.65 37.28 25.44
N LYS A 439 -37.71 37.08 24.63
CA LYS A 439 -39.01 37.72 24.87
C LYS A 439 -39.63 37.28 26.17
N TYR A 440 -39.60 35.97 26.49
CA TYR A 440 -40.10 35.43 27.74
C TYR A 440 -39.34 36.02 28.92
N PHE A 441 -38.02 36.09 28.87
CA PHE A 441 -37.17 36.74 29.90
C PHE A 441 -37.55 38.21 30.11
N SER A 442 -37.71 38.97 29.02
CA SER A 442 -38.11 40.38 29.07
C SER A 442 -39.50 40.57 29.71
N THR A 443 -40.46 39.68 29.40
CA THR A 443 -41.81 39.71 29.96
C THR A 443 -41.80 39.44 31.46
N ILE A 444 -41.00 38.45 31.93
CA ILE A 444 -40.86 38.17 33.37
C ILE A 444 -40.21 39.37 34.07
N ASN A 445 -39.16 39.95 33.49
CA ASN A 445 -38.46 41.09 34.08
C ASN A 445 -39.38 42.31 34.22
N SER A 446 -40.16 42.64 33.17
CA SER A 446 -41.16 43.72 33.24
C SER A 446 -42.26 43.44 34.28
N THR A 447 -42.65 42.17 34.44
CA THR A 447 -43.62 41.78 35.50
C THR A 447 -43.00 41.93 36.87
N LEU A 448 -41.75 41.63 37.07
CA LEU A 448 -41.03 41.87 38.36
C LEU A 448 -40.89 43.36 38.62
N ASP A 449 -40.58 44.20 37.62
CA ASP A 449 -40.48 45.64 37.79
C ASP A 449 -41.85 46.26 38.26
N VAL A 450 -42.97 45.85 37.65
CA VAL A 450 -44.30 46.27 38.04
C VAL A 450 -44.63 45.82 39.48
N LEU A 451 -44.23 44.62 39.84
CA LEU A 451 -44.46 44.05 41.14
C LEU A 451 -43.62 44.76 42.26
N MET A 452 -42.38 45.10 41.94
CA MET A 452 -41.47 45.88 42.77
C MET A 452 -41.98 47.33 42.96
N ALA A 453 -42.48 47.95 41.91
CA ALA A 453 -43.07 49.26 41.93
C ALA A 453 -44.37 49.28 42.81
N ALA A 454 -45.22 48.24 42.76
CA ALA A 454 -46.42 48.07 43.53
C ALA A 454 -46.13 47.80 45.05
N LEU A 455 -44.97 47.14 45.31
CA LEU A 455 -44.53 46.86 46.69
C LEU A 455 -43.72 47.98 47.34
N GLY A 456 -43.03 48.78 46.54
CA GLY A 456 -42.24 49.95 47.00
C GLY A 456 -43.01 51.23 47.12
N GLY A 457 -44.32 51.25 46.88
CA GLY A 457 -45.27 52.34 47.11
C GLY A 457 -46.07 52.22 48.40
N LEU A 458 -45.71 51.32 49.29
CA LEU A 458 -46.17 51.18 50.68
C LEU A 458 -45.00 51.58 51.57
#